data_328f8b0728b1055dabb74ab19c5e147c
#
_entry.id   328f8b0728b1055dabb74ab19c5e147c
#
_cell.length_a   1.000
_cell.length_b   1.000
_cell.length_c   1.000
_cell.angle_alpha   90.00
_cell.angle_beta   90.00
_cell.angle_gamma   90.00
#
_symmetry.space_group_name_H-M   'P 1'
#
loop_
_entity.id
_entity.type
_entity.pdbx_description
1 polymer ?
#
loop_
_entity_poly.entity_id
_entity_poly.type
_entity_poly.pdbx_seq_one_letter_code
_entity_poly.pdbx_strand_id
1 'polypeptide(L)'
;LCDRRQRQMCIRDRDVYYLYQSEWHPEKKVLHLFPHWNWAPGQDIDMWAYYNNADEVELFVNGESQGVRTKGKDDFHVVWRVKYEPGVVKVVSRKDGKTVLEKEIHTAGEPAQIRLTADRNEIKSDGRDLSFVTVEVLDKDGNLCPNADNQIMFDVQGAGFIAGVDNGSPVSMEKFKADHRKAFYGKCLVVVQSDGKSGGIKLTATSEGLKTAVTAIKAK
;
A
#
# COMPACT_ATOMS: atom_id res chain seq x y z
N LEU A 1 -12.01 -18.71 -8.09
CA LEU A 1 -12.66 -17.42 -8.29
C LEU A 1 -12.18 -16.47 -7.20
N CYS A 2 -11.25 -15.59 -7.55
CA CYS A 2 -10.79 -14.53 -6.67
C CYS A 2 -11.98 -13.59 -6.44
N ASP A 3 -12.48 -13.50 -5.21
CA ASP A 3 -13.59 -12.62 -4.87
C ASP A 3 -13.23 -11.18 -5.26
N ARG A 4 -14.24 -10.37 -5.66
CA ARG A 4 -14.07 -8.96 -6.06
C ARG A 4 -13.21 -8.15 -5.10
N ARG A 5 -13.12 -8.57 -3.85
CA ARG A 5 -12.43 -7.89 -2.75
C ARG A 5 -10.96 -8.34 -2.62
N GLN A 6 -10.64 -9.60 -2.92
CA GLN A 6 -9.24 -10.04 -3.12
C GLN A 6 -8.60 -9.33 -4.34
N ARG A 7 -9.38 -9.05 -5.39
CA ARG A 7 -8.95 -8.19 -6.50
C ARG A 7 -8.58 -6.78 -6.03
N GLN A 8 -9.17 -6.30 -4.95
CA GLN A 8 -8.90 -4.97 -4.45
C GLN A 8 -7.47 -4.84 -3.91
N MET A 9 -6.93 -5.86 -3.22
CA MET A 9 -5.54 -5.86 -2.77
C MET A 9 -4.56 -6.22 -3.90
N CYS A 10 -4.88 -7.23 -4.71
CA CYS A 10 -4.04 -7.61 -5.86
C CYS A 10 -3.99 -6.56 -6.98
N ILE A 11 -4.97 -5.67 -7.08
CA ILE A 11 -5.08 -4.64 -8.12
C ILE A 11 -4.77 -3.25 -7.55
N ARG A 12 -5.34 -2.91 -6.40
CA ARG A 12 -5.27 -1.58 -5.82
C ARG A 12 -3.87 -1.20 -5.33
N ASP A 13 -3.09 -2.18 -4.87
CA ASP A 13 -1.74 -1.97 -4.38
C ASP A 13 -0.66 -2.26 -5.44
N ARG A 14 -1.08 -2.56 -6.67
CA ARG A 14 -0.16 -2.68 -7.82
C ARG A 14 -0.12 -1.39 -8.60
N ASP A 15 1.05 -1.04 -9.09
CA ASP A 15 1.28 0.16 -9.90
C ASP A 15 0.34 0.24 -11.11
N VAL A 16 0.00 -0.88 -11.73
CA VAL A 16 -0.93 -0.98 -12.86
C VAL A 16 -2.35 -0.49 -12.53
N TYR A 17 -2.79 -0.54 -11.28
CA TYR A 17 -4.07 0.05 -10.88
C TYR A 17 -4.10 1.56 -11.12
N TYR A 18 -3.01 2.24 -10.80
CA TYR A 18 -2.90 3.69 -11.00
C TYR A 18 -2.75 4.06 -12.46
N LEU A 19 -2.17 3.18 -13.30
CA LEU A 19 -2.21 3.34 -14.74
C LEU A 19 -3.66 3.39 -15.24
N TYR A 20 -4.45 2.35 -14.96
CA TYR A 20 -5.86 2.34 -15.38
C TYR A 20 -6.66 3.48 -14.77
N GLN A 21 -6.39 3.85 -13.52
CA GLN A 21 -7.07 4.97 -12.89
C GLN A 21 -6.74 6.31 -13.57
N SER A 22 -5.49 6.52 -14.00
CA SER A 22 -5.10 7.73 -14.71
C SER A 22 -5.70 7.84 -16.11
N GLU A 23 -5.94 6.71 -16.78
CA GLU A 23 -6.43 6.71 -18.16
C GLU A 23 -7.98 6.61 -18.24
N TRP A 24 -8.60 5.88 -17.33
CA TRP A 24 -10.03 5.58 -17.40
C TRP A 24 -10.91 6.39 -16.45
N HIS A 25 -10.30 7.17 -15.55
CA HIS A 25 -11.04 7.98 -14.59
C HIS A 25 -10.63 9.46 -14.68
N PRO A 26 -11.04 10.17 -15.74
CA PRO A 26 -10.57 11.53 -16.03
C PRO A 26 -10.93 12.56 -14.95
N GLU A 27 -11.98 12.31 -14.16
CA GLU A 27 -12.41 13.20 -13.08
C GLU A 27 -11.53 13.11 -11.84
N LYS A 28 -10.83 11.99 -11.68
CA LYS A 28 -9.97 11.77 -10.52
C LYS A 28 -8.54 12.16 -10.84
N LYS A 29 -8.01 13.11 -10.08
CA LYS A 29 -6.59 13.47 -10.18
C LYS A 29 -5.74 12.30 -9.68
N VAL A 30 -4.79 11.87 -10.49
CA VAL A 30 -3.88 10.77 -10.20
C VAL A 30 -2.45 11.26 -10.34
N LEU A 31 -1.61 10.92 -9.38
CA LEU A 31 -0.16 11.02 -9.44
C LEU A 31 0.40 9.85 -8.63
N HIS A 32 1.02 8.89 -9.30
CA HIS A 32 1.58 7.69 -8.68
C HIS A 32 3.02 7.52 -9.09
N LEU A 33 3.92 7.51 -8.10
CA LEU A 33 5.36 7.35 -8.25
C LEU A 33 5.76 5.95 -7.81
N PHE A 34 6.60 5.28 -8.57
CA PHE A 34 7.13 3.95 -8.28
C PHE A 34 8.46 3.73 -9.04
N PRO A 35 9.26 2.72 -8.69
CA PRO A 35 9.11 1.78 -7.57
C PRO A 35 9.38 2.44 -6.20
N HIS A 36 9.52 1.62 -5.18
CA HIS A 36 9.93 2.07 -3.84
C HIS A 36 11.32 2.71 -3.85
N TRP A 37 11.68 3.40 -2.73
CA TRP A 37 12.97 4.08 -2.63
C TRP A 37 13.86 3.47 -1.53
N ASN A 38 14.09 2.13 -1.63
CA ASN A 38 15.03 1.37 -0.79
C ASN A 38 15.85 0.42 -1.67
N TRP A 39 17.05 0.85 -2.06
CA TRP A 39 17.93 0.13 -2.97
C TRP A 39 19.38 0.12 -2.45
N ALA A 40 20.30 -0.49 -3.20
CA ALA A 40 21.72 -0.37 -2.89
C ALA A 40 22.25 1.03 -3.25
N PRO A 41 23.05 1.69 -2.39
CA PRO A 41 23.61 3.00 -2.68
C PRO A 41 24.31 3.05 -4.03
N GLY A 42 24.01 4.08 -4.83
CA GLY A 42 24.59 4.29 -6.16
C GLY A 42 23.99 3.44 -7.28
N GLN A 43 23.02 2.59 -7.00
CA GLN A 43 22.29 1.82 -8.02
C GLN A 43 21.48 2.76 -8.93
N ASP A 44 21.50 2.52 -10.24
CA ASP A 44 20.65 3.23 -11.18
C ASP A 44 19.22 2.67 -11.12
N ILE A 45 18.26 3.55 -10.87
CA ILE A 45 16.84 3.21 -10.73
C ILE A 45 16.04 3.97 -11.76
N ASP A 46 15.17 3.27 -12.48
CA ASP A 46 14.17 3.88 -13.33
C ASP A 46 12.94 4.21 -12.48
N MET A 47 12.76 5.49 -12.15
CA MET A 47 11.58 6.00 -11.45
C MET A 47 10.50 6.35 -12.45
N TRP A 48 9.31 5.83 -12.24
CA TRP A 48 8.17 5.95 -13.13
C TRP A 48 7.06 6.75 -12.47
N ALA A 49 6.33 7.53 -13.25
CA ALA A 49 5.14 8.20 -12.77
C ALA A 49 3.96 8.02 -13.73
N TYR A 50 2.81 7.60 -13.17
CA TYR A 50 1.51 7.70 -13.80
C TYR A 50 0.82 8.96 -13.32
N TYR A 51 0.26 9.73 -14.23
CA TYR A 51 -0.45 10.95 -13.87
C TYR A 51 -1.51 11.32 -14.90
N ASN A 52 -2.48 12.12 -14.48
CA ASN A 52 -3.45 12.77 -15.35
C ASN A 52 -3.75 14.18 -14.84
N ASN A 53 -4.58 14.92 -15.60
CA ASN A 53 -5.02 16.27 -15.24
C ASN A 53 -3.88 17.26 -14.97
N ALA A 54 -2.71 17.02 -15.57
CA ALA A 54 -1.53 17.87 -15.47
C ALA A 54 -0.80 17.88 -16.81
N ASP A 55 -0.08 18.97 -17.09
CA ASP A 55 0.66 19.16 -18.33
C ASP A 55 2.06 18.56 -18.25
N GLU A 56 2.63 18.60 -17.04
CA GLU A 56 3.99 18.17 -16.76
C GLU A 56 4.14 17.60 -15.36
N VAL A 57 5.21 16.85 -15.17
CA VAL A 57 5.65 16.35 -13.87
C VAL A 57 7.17 16.53 -13.71
N GLU A 58 7.59 16.84 -12.50
CA GLU A 58 9.00 17.02 -12.15
C GLU A 58 9.38 16.10 -11.00
N LEU A 59 10.50 15.41 -11.14
CA LEU A 59 11.06 14.53 -10.12
C LEU A 59 12.16 15.26 -9.34
N PHE A 60 12.18 15.05 -8.04
CA PHE A 60 13.23 15.52 -7.14
C PHE A 60 13.80 14.36 -6.35
N VAL A 61 15.12 14.32 -6.20
CA VAL A 61 15.82 13.42 -5.29
C VAL A 61 16.51 14.28 -4.25
N ASN A 62 16.19 14.12 -2.99
CA ASN A 62 16.72 14.92 -1.88
C ASN A 62 16.62 16.45 -2.10
N GLY A 63 15.58 16.89 -2.79
CA GLY A 63 15.34 18.29 -3.12
C GLY A 63 15.99 18.77 -4.43
N GLU A 64 16.85 17.98 -5.06
CA GLU A 64 17.45 18.31 -6.34
C GLU A 64 16.58 17.83 -7.51
N SER A 65 16.26 18.73 -8.44
CA SER A 65 15.45 18.43 -9.61
C SER A 65 16.18 17.48 -10.56
N GLN A 66 15.48 16.44 -10.97
CA GLN A 66 15.91 15.47 -11.98
C GLN A 66 15.29 15.78 -13.36
N GLY A 67 14.72 16.96 -13.47
CA GLY A 67 14.12 17.49 -14.69
C GLY A 67 12.62 17.20 -14.82
N VAL A 68 12.01 18.02 -15.67
CA VAL A 68 10.59 17.94 -16.01
C VAL A 68 10.38 16.90 -17.11
N ARG A 69 9.24 16.20 -17.07
CA ARG A 69 8.79 15.26 -18.10
C ARG A 69 7.33 15.52 -18.43
N THR A 70 6.98 15.28 -19.69
CA THR A 70 5.62 15.35 -20.21
C THR A 70 5.30 14.04 -20.94
N LYS A 71 4.04 13.58 -20.86
CA LYS A 71 3.59 12.43 -21.65
C LYS A 71 3.44 12.85 -23.11
N GLY A 72 3.98 12.06 -24.03
CA GLY A 72 3.62 12.12 -25.44
C GLY A 72 2.18 11.67 -25.68
N LYS A 73 1.68 11.81 -26.89
CA LYS A 73 0.28 11.50 -27.25
C LYS A 73 -0.11 10.03 -26.95
N ASP A 74 0.83 9.12 -27.13
CA ASP A 74 0.60 7.68 -26.98
C ASP A 74 1.31 7.10 -25.72
N ASP A 75 1.84 7.98 -24.85
CA ASP A 75 2.52 7.58 -23.64
C ASP A 75 1.54 7.50 -22.47
N PHE A 76 1.66 6.44 -21.67
CA PHE A 76 0.89 6.25 -20.44
C PHE A 76 1.63 6.68 -19.18
N HIS A 77 2.94 6.94 -19.28
CA HIS A 77 3.83 7.22 -18.16
C HIS A 77 4.99 8.10 -18.57
N VAL A 78 5.73 8.56 -17.58
CA VAL A 78 7.04 9.17 -17.75
C VAL A 78 8.07 8.45 -16.90
N VAL A 79 9.35 8.53 -17.27
CA VAL A 79 10.43 7.84 -16.59
C VAL A 79 11.66 8.73 -16.44
N TRP A 80 12.33 8.60 -15.27
CA TRP A 80 13.63 9.18 -14.99
C TRP A 80 14.58 8.07 -14.59
N ARG A 81 15.81 8.05 -15.13
CA ARG A 81 16.89 7.21 -14.63
C ARG A 81 17.72 8.02 -13.67
N VAL A 82 17.73 7.62 -12.40
CA VAL A 82 18.41 8.32 -11.32
C VAL A 82 19.22 7.37 -10.47
N LYS A 83 20.29 7.87 -9.86
CA LYS A 83 21.05 7.10 -8.88
C LYS A 83 20.33 7.11 -7.54
N TYR A 84 20.25 5.92 -6.94
CA TYR A 84 19.69 5.83 -5.60
C TYR A 84 20.64 6.47 -4.58
N GLU A 85 20.06 7.38 -3.82
CA GLU A 85 20.64 7.97 -2.61
C GLU A 85 19.59 7.91 -1.50
N PRO A 86 19.95 7.46 -0.27
CA PRO A 86 19.02 7.45 0.84
C PRO A 86 18.41 8.84 1.08
N GLY A 87 17.11 8.89 1.40
CA GLY A 87 16.41 10.15 1.63
C GLY A 87 15.01 10.15 1.04
N VAL A 88 14.67 11.20 0.32
CA VAL A 88 13.32 11.44 -0.21
C VAL A 88 13.35 11.57 -1.72
N VAL A 89 12.51 10.81 -2.40
CA VAL A 89 12.15 11.04 -3.80
C VAL A 89 10.75 11.63 -3.85
N LYS A 90 10.61 12.76 -4.55
CA LYS A 90 9.36 13.51 -4.66
C LYS A 90 9.02 13.74 -6.12
N VAL A 91 7.75 13.62 -6.46
CA VAL A 91 7.25 14.02 -7.79
C VAL A 91 6.15 15.06 -7.62
N VAL A 92 6.16 16.07 -8.46
CA VAL A 92 5.20 17.17 -8.48
C VAL A 92 4.57 17.26 -9.86
N SER A 93 3.25 17.18 -9.94
CA SER A 93 2.50 17.42 -11.19
C SER A 93 1.99 18.85 -11.24
N ARG A 94 2.08 19.49 -12.41
CA ARG A 94 1.64 20.88 -12.62
C ARG A 94 0.73 20.99 -13.83
N LYS A 95 -0.20 21.93 -13.73
CA LYS A 95 -1.04 22.39 -14.83
C LYS A 95 -1.03 23.91 -14.87
N ASP A 96 -0.77 24.50 -16.04
CA ASP A 96 -0.63 25.96 -16.20
C ASP A 96 0.35 26.56 -15.16
N GLY A 97 1.45 25.86 -14.87
CA GLY A 97 2.47 26.24 -13.87
C GLY A 97 2.05 26.08 -12.41
N LYS A 98 0.81 25.64 -12.12
CA LYS A 98 0.31 25.45 -10.76
C LYS A 98 0.38 23.99 -10.36
N THR A 99 0.82 23.72 -9.12
CA THR A 99 0.85 22.37 -8.55
C THR A 99 -0.56 21.79 -8.47
N VAL A 100 -0.73 20.58 -9.01
CA VAL A 100 -1.97 19.80 -8.98
C VAL A 100 -1.91 18.74 -7.87
N LEU A 101 -0.84 17.94 -7.84
CA LEU A 101 -0.58 16.91 -6.84
C LEU A 101 0.93 16.80 -6.57
N GLU A 102 1.24 16.35 -5.37
CA GLU A 102 2.59 15.96 -4.95
C GLU A 102 2.56 14.56 -4.36
N LYS A 103 3.63 13.81 -4.56
CA LYS A 103 3.83 12.48 -3.97
C LYS A 103 5.28 12.33 -3.55
N GLU A 104 5.48 11.81 -2.33
CA GLU A 104 6.79 11.52 -1.77
C GLU A 104 6.91 10.04 -1.43
N ILE A 105 8.11 9.50 -1.59
CA ILE A 105 8.53 8.18 -1.10
C ILE A 105 9.82 8.40 -0.32
N HIS A 106 9.85 7.90 0.91
CA HIS A 106 11.02 8.01 1.78
C HIS A 106 11.77 6.68 1.82
N THR A 107 13.08 6.73 1.91
CA THR A 107 13.88 5.57 2.28
C THR A 107 13.46 5.14 3.68
N ALA A 108 12.96 3.92 3.81
CA ALA A 108 12.64 3.34 5.10
C ALA A 108 13.89 2.77 5.77
N GLY A 109 13.94 2.88 7.09
CA GLY A 109 14.89 2.20 7.94
C GLY A 109 14.51 0.73 8.20
N GLU A 110 15.04 0.18 9.30
CA GLU A 110 14.70 -1.19 9.72
C GLU A 110 13.25 -1.30 10.19
N PRO A 111 12.59 -2.44 9.94
CA PRO A 111 11.25 -2.72 10.44
C PRO A 111 11.16 -2.53 11.96
N ALA A 112 10.16 -1.76 12.43
CA ALA A 112 10.02 -1.43 13.85
C ALA A 112 8.58 -1.57 14.37
N GLN A 113 7.58 -1.41 13.52
CA GLN A 113 6.19 -1.38 13.93
C GLN A 113 5.24 -1.91 12.85
N ILE A 114 4.04 -2.32 13.30
CA ILE A 114 2.95 -2.73 12.43
C ILE A 114 1.89 -1.62 12.42
N ARG A 115 1.29 -1.36 11.26
CA ARG A 115 0.09 -0.55 11.12
C ARG A 115 -1.05 -1.39 10.57
N LEU A 116 -2.24 -1.25 11.20
CA LEU A 116 -3.49 -1.87 10.76
C LEU A 116 -4.42 -0.77 10.25
N THR A 117 -4.92 -0.93 9.02
CA THR A 117 -5.88 0.00 8.41
C THR A 117 -7.06 -0.81 7.89
N ALA A 118 -8.20 -0.70 8.58
CA ALA A 118 -9.44 -1.32 8.13
C ALA A 118 -10.08 -0.49 7.01
N ASP A 119 -10.63 -1.15 5.98
CA ASP A 119 -11.43 -0.51 4.94
C ASP A 119 -12.75 0.03 5.51
N ARG A 120 -13.27 -0.67 6.54
CA ARG A 120 -14.49 -0.34 7.29
C ARG A 120 -14.34 -0.71 8.75
N ASN A 121 -14.64 0.23 9.63
CA ASN A 121 -14.64 0.00 11.06
C ASN A 121 -16.03 -0.47 11.58
N GLU A 122 -17.03 -0.56 10.69
CA GLU A 122 -18.37 -1.08 10.98
C GLU A 122 -18.78 -2.08 9.92
N ILE A 123 -19.26 -3.25 10.36
CA ILE A 123 -19.80 -4.33 9.53
C ILE A 123 -21.14 -4.80 10.08
N LYS A 124 -21.94 -5.47 9.26
CA LYS A 124 -23.22 -6.06 9.70
C LYS A 124 -22.97 -7.31 10.52
N SER A 125 -23.78 -7.50 11.57
CA SER A 125 -23.76 -8.71 12.41
C SER A 125 -24.57 -9.86 11.79
N ASP A 126 -24.46 -10.07 10.48
CA ASP A 126 -25.22 -11.07 9.73
C ASP A 126 -24.46 -12.39 9.50
N GLY A 127 -23.27 -12.52 10.08
CA GLY A 127 -22.40 -13.68 9.91
C GLY A 127 -21.75 -13.79 8.52
N ARG A 128 -21.87 -12.75 7.69
CA ARG A 128 -21.35 -12.74 6.31
C ARG A 128 -20.55 -11.51 5.95
N ASP A 129 -20.83 -10.38 6.59
CA ASP A 129 -20.16 -9.13 6.26
C ASP A 129 -18.72 -9.13 6.75
N LEU A 130 -17.86 -8.45 5.99
CA LEU A 130 -16.40 -8.53 6.09
C LEU A 130 -15.79 -7.13 6.26
N SER A 131 -14.69 -7.04 7.00
CA SER A 131 -13.77 -5.92 6.97
C SER A 131 -12.40 -6.41 6.48
N PHE A 132 -11.81 -5.67 5.53
CA PHE A 132 -10.49 -5.94 4.96
C PHE A 132 -9.48 -5.04 5.66
N VAL A 133 -8.59 -5.64 6.44
CA VAL A 133 -7.59 -4.88 7.18
C VAL A 133 -6.25 -5.02 6.50
N THR A 134 -5.77 -3.93 5.92
CA THR A 134 -4.42 -3.83 5.38
C THR A 134 -3.43 -3.77 6.53
N VAL A 135 -2.38 -4.56 6.44
CA VAL A 135 -1.30 -4.66 7.39
C VAL A 135 -0.03 -4.16 6.74
N GLU A 136 0.64 -3.22 7.35
CA GLU A 136 1.89 -2.64 6.84
C GLU A 136 2.98 -2.73 7.88
N VAL A 137 4.17 -3.13 7.44
CA VAL A 137 5.39 -3.12 8.24
C VAL A 137 6.11 -1.81 8.00
N LEU A 138 6.30 -1.04 9.06
CA LEU A 138 6.87 0.30 9.02
C LEU A 138 8.15 0.38 9.85
N ASP A 139 9.01 1.31 9.49
CA ASP A 139 10.14 1.71 10.32
C ASP A 139 9.68 2.54 11.54
N LYS A 140 10.65 3.01 12.34
CA LYS A 140 10.40 3.85 13.52
C LYS A 140 9.74 5.20 13.16
N ASP A 141 9.97 5.71 11.96
CA ASP A 141 9.50 7.01 11.48
C ASP A 141 8.16 6.90 10.73
N GLY A 142 7.63 5.67 10.58
CA GLY A 142 6.34 5.38 9.96
C GLY A 142 6.39 5.20 8.45
N ASN A 143 7.58 5.06 7.86
CA ASN A 143 7.76 4.75 6.45
C ASN A 143 7.56 3.25 6.20
N LEU A 144 6.89 2.90 5.10
CA LEU A 144 6.72 1.50 4.69
C LEU A 144 8.09 0.88 4.37
N CYS A 145 8.38 -0.26 4.97
CA CYS A 145 9.58 -1.05 4.70
C CYS A 145 9.33 -1.97 3.49
N PRO A 146 9.72 -1.60 2.26
CA PRO A 146 9.33 -2.35 1.07
C PRO A 146 10.04 -3.70 0.94
N ASN A 147 11.11 -3.92 1.70
CA ASN A 147 11.85 -5.18 1.71
C ASN A 147 11.48 -6.08 2.90
N ALA A 148 10.50 -5.65 3.73
CA ALA A 148 10.09 -6.42 4.90
C ALA A 148 9.28 -7.66 4.49
N ASP A 149 9.65 -8.79 5.08
CA ASP A 149 9.01 -10.09 4.87
C ASP A 149 8.67 -10.78 6.19
N ASN A 150 8.49 -9.99 7.25
CA ASN A 150 8.18 -10.44 8.60
C ASN A 150 6.95 -11.34 8.62
N GLN A 151 6.99 -12.39 9.47
CA GLN A 151 5.81 -13.21 9.75
C GLN A 151 4.90 -12.45 10.72
N ILE A 152 3.68 -12.17 10.30
CA ILE A 152 2.67 -11.48 11.11
C ILE A 152 1.69 -12.52 11.65
N MET A 153 1.48 -12.50 12.97
CA MET A 153 0.49 -13.32 13.68
C MET A 153 -0.72 -12.46 13.99
N PHE A 154 -1.91 -13.02 13.84
CA PHE A 154 -3.18 -12.35 14.08
C PHE A 154 -3.98 -13.01 15.17
N ASP A 155 -4.58 -12.22 16.06
CA ASP A 155 -5.56 -12.65 17.04
C ASP A 155 -6.81 -11.80 16.92
N VAL A 156 -7.99 -12.44 16.87
CA VAL A 156 -9.29 -11.77 16.81
C VAL A 156 -10.11 -12.18 18.01
N GLN A 157 -10.59 -11.18 18.75
CA GLN A 157 -11.45 -11.35 19.93
C GLN A 157 -12.78 -10.61 19.73
N GLY A 158 -13.85 -11.15 20.33
CA GLY A 158 -15.19 -10.53 20.29
C GLY A 158 -16.11 -11.14 19.25
N ALA A 159 -16.96 -10.32 18.61
CA ALA A 159 -18.05 -10.73 17.72
C ALA A 159 -17.61 -11.04 16.28
N GLY A 160 -16.44 -11.66 16.09
CA GLY A 160 -15.91 -11.99 14.76
C GLY A 160 -14.74 -12.95 14.79
N PHE A 161 -14.27 -13.32 13.62
CA PHE A 161 -13.17 -14.26 13.43
C PHE A 161 -12.37 -13.92 12.15
N ILE A 162 -11.20 -14.54 11.98
CA ILE A 162 -10.39 -14.42 10.76
C ILE A 162 -11.01 -15.28 9.67
N ALA A 163 -11.53 -14.66 8.62
CA ALA A 163 -12.06 -15.35 7.45
C ALA A 163 -10.94 -15.79 6.48
N GLY A 164 -9.84 -15.06 6.48
CA GLY A 164 -8.67 -15.38 5.67
C GLY A 164 -7.57 -14.35 5.75
N VAL A 165 -6.40 -14.72 5.23
CA VAL A 165 -5.19 -13.88 5.14
C VAL A 165 -4.60 -13.96 3.74
N ASP A 166 -3.96 -12.89 3.29
CA ASP A 166 -3.27 -12.86 2.00
C ASP A 166 -2.10 -11.86 2.03
N ASN A 167 -1.18 -11.95 1.08
CA ASN A 167 -0.09 -10.98 0.90
C ASN A 167 0.14 -10.58 -0.56
N GLY A 168 -0.69 -11.09 -1.49
CA GLY A 168 -0.58 -10.81 -2.91
C GLY A 168 0.64 -11.42 -3.61
N SER A 169 1.45 -12.23 -2.92
CA SER A 169 2.59 -12.91 -3.52
C SER A 169 2.13 -14.05 -4.43
N PRO A 170 2.54 -14.06 -5.71
CA PRO A 170 2.14 -15.11 -6.65
C PRO A 170 2.82 -16.46 -6.38
N VAL A 171 3.84 -16.48 -5.53
CA VAL A 171 4.65 -17.65 -5.22
C VAL A 171 4.47 -18.15 -3.79
N SER A 172 3.66 -17.49 -2.97
CA SER A 172 3.42 -17.91 -1.60
C SER A 172 2.60 -19.18 -1.55
N MET A 173 3.08 -20.18 -0.81
CA MET A 173 2.42 -21.45 -0.55
C MET A 173 1.69 -21.48 0.81
N GLU A 174 1.65 -20.36 1.53
CA GLU A 174 0.95 -20.25 2.80
C GLU A 174 -0.57 -20.39 2.61
N LYS A 175 -1.23 -21.03 3.58
CA LYS A 175 -2.69 -21.20 3.54
C LYS A 175 -3.42 -19.87 3.68
N PHE A 176 -4.46 -19.63 2.88
CA PHE A 176 -5.32 -18.46 3.01
C PHE A 176 -6.17 -18.47 4.29
N LYS A 177 -6.54 -19.65 4.79
CA LYS A 177 -7.23 -19.81 6.08
C LYS A 177 -6.20 -20.12 7.15
N ALA A 178 -5.63 -19.08 7.74
CA ALA A 178 -4.65 -19.16 8.79
C ALA A 178 -4.79 -17.92 9.69
N ASP A 179 -4.14 -17.98 10.84
CA ASP A 179 -4.00 -16.88 11.80
C ASP A 179 -2.68 -16.11 11.65
N HIS A 180 -1.98 -16.34 10.55
CA HIS A 180 -0.70 -15.72 10.27
C HIS A 180 -0.49 -15.53 8.78
N ARG A 181 0.36 -14.56 8.41
CA ARG A 181 0.79 -14.34 7.04
C ARG A 181 2.13 -13.64 7.00
N LYS A 182 3.03 -14.09 6.13
CA LYS A 182 4.27 -13.39 5.84
C LYS A 182 3.99 -12.10 5.07
N ALA A 183 4.62 -11.00 5.44
CA ALA A 183 4.55 -9.77 4.66
C ALA A 183 5.22 -9.98 3.29
N PHE A 184 4.71 -9.31 2.27
CA PHE A 184 5.27 -9.26 0.93
C PHE A 184 5.36 -7.80 0.51
N TYR A 185 6.57 -7.34 0.23
CA TYR A 185 6.85 -5.90 0.07
C TYR A 185 6.34 -5.05 1.22
N GLY A 186 6.54 -5.54 2.45
CA GLY A 186 6.13 -4.87 3.68
C GLY A 186 4.63 -4.88 3.96
N LYS A 187 3.83 -5.65 3.20
CA LYS A 187 2.36 -5.65 3.33
C LYS A 187 1.79 -7.06 3.42
N CYS A 188 0.68 -7.18 4.12
CA CYS A 188 -0.26 -8.31 4.01
C CYS A 188 -1.69 -7.86 4.32
N LEU A 189 -2.63 -8.78 4.21
CA LEU A 189 -4.05 -8.55 4.45
C LEU A 189 -4.58 -9.58 5.44
N VAL A 190 -5.44 -9.14 6.36
CA VAL A 190 -6.29 -10.00 7.13
C VAL A 190 -7.76 -9.61 6.91
N VAL A 191 -8.60 -10.60 6.67
CA VAL A 191 -10.03 -10.43 6.45
C VAL A 191 -10.75 -10.87 7.71
N VAL A 192 -11.47 -9.94 8.34
CA VAL A 192 -12.26 -10.17 9.54
C VAL A 192 -13.73 -10.28 9.15
N GLN A 193 -14.41 -11.32 9.63
CA GLN A 193 -15.83 -11.60 9.40
C GLN A 193 -16.60 -11.54 10.70
N SER A 194 -17.84 -11.01 10.66
CA SER A 194 -18.75 -11.09 11.81
C SER A 194 -19.16 -12.53 12.09
N ASP A 195 -19.36 -12.88 13.36
CA ASP A 195 -19.85 -14.21 13.78
C ASP A 195 -21.38 -14.31 13.87
N GLY A 196 -22.10 -13.27 13.41
CA GLY A 196 -23.54 -13.18 13.49
C GLY A 196 -24.05 -12.51 14.77
N LYS A 197 -23.17 -12.04 15.65
CA LYS A 197 -23.53 -11.32 16.88
C LYS A 197 -23.12 -9.86 16.76
N SER A 198 -23.94 -8.99 17.33
CA SER A 198 -23.57 -7.58 17.51
C SER A 198 -22.54 -7.45 18.63
N GLY A 199 -21.52 -6.61 18.41
CA GLY A 199 -20.48 -6.38 19.40
C GLY A 199 -19.20 -5.78 18.83
N GLY A 200 -18.23 -5.57 19.71
CA GLY A 200 -16.89 -5.15 19.31
C GLY A 200 -16.05 -6.35 18.84
N ILE A 201 -15.25 -6.12 17.85
CA ILE A 201 -14.23 -7.04 17.34
C ILE A 201 -12.88 -6.36 17.50
N LYS A 202 -11.96 -7.01 18.22
CA LYS A 202 -10.60 -6.54 18.41
C LYS A 202 -9.65 -7.41 17.59
N LEU A 203 -8.98 -6.82 16.63
CA LEU A 203 -7.89 -7.46 15.87
C LEU A 203 -6.56 -7.01 16.45
N THR A 204 -5.70 -7.94 16.79
CA THR A 204 -4.32 -7.72 17.22
C THR A 204 -3.38 -8.35 16.20
N ALA A 205 -2.33 -7.63 15.81
CA ALA A 205 -1.26 -8.12 14.95
C ALA A 205 0.07 -8.02 15.67
N THR A 206 0.84 -9.11 15.67
CA THR A 206 2.15 -9.21 16.31
C THR A 206 3.18 -9.79 15.34
N SER A 207 4.42 -9.43 15.53
CA SER A 207 5.57 -10.02 14.84
C SER A 207 6.81 -9.88 15.73
N GLU A 208 7.75 -10.77 15.61
CA GLU A 208 9.01 -10.70 16.35
C GLU A 208 9.76 -9.41 16.03
N GLY A 209 10.23 -8.72 17.05
CA GLY A 209 10.98 -7.47 16.93
C GLY A 209 10.16 -6.24 16.54
N LEU A 210 8.85 -6.37 16.31
CA LEU A 210 7.98 -5.26 15.92
C LEU A 210 7.02 -4.85 17.03
N LYS A 211 6.70 -3.56 17.10
CA LYS A 211 5.65 -3.07 17.99
C LYS A 211 4.29 -3.61 17.55
N THR A 212 3.59 -4.23 18.48
CA THR A 212 2.23 -4.77 18.30
C THR A 212 1.25 -3.68 17.84
N ALA A 213 0.37 -4.03 16.93
CA ALA A 213 -0.73 -3.17 16.48
C ALA A 213 -2.09 -3.75 16.87
N VAL A 214 -3.04 -2.88 17.19
CA VAL A 214 -4.41 -3.23 17.52
C VAL A 214 -5.37 -2.31 16.76
N THR A 215 -6.45 -2.88 16.21
CA THR A 215 -7.56 -2.12 15.66
C THR A 215 -8.89 -2.68 16.14
N ALA A 216 -9.93 -1.84 16.15
CA ALA A 216 -11.27 -2.22 16.55
C ALA A 216 -12.24 -2.07 15.37
N ILE A 217 -13.11 -3.07 15.22
CA ILE A 217 -14.22 -3.11 14.26
C ILE A 217 -15.49 -3.34 15.05
N LYS A 218 -16.62 -2.80 14.64
CA LYS A 218 -17.91 -2.96 15.29
C LYS A 218 -18.86 -3.74 14.39
N ALA A 219 -19.41 -4.85 14.89
CA ALA A 219 -20.52 -5.56 14.28
C ALA A 219 -21.85 -4.99 14.80
N LYS A 220 -22.72 -4.52 13.88
CA LYS A 220 -24.03 -3.92 14.19
C LYS A 220 -25.17 -4.70 13.53
#